data_40764dd6e54a3234a7507709daaa5754
#
_entry.id   40764dd6e54a3234a7507709daaa5754
#
_cell.length_a   1.000
_cell.length_b   1.000
_cell.length_c   1.000
_cell.angle_alpha   90.00
_cell.angle_beta   90.00
_cell.angle_gamma   90.00
#
_symmetry.space_group_name_H-M   'P 1'
#
loop_
_entity.id
_entity.type
_entity.pdbx_description
1 polymer ?
#
loop_
_entity_poly.entity_id
_entity_poly.type
_entity_poly.pdbx_seq_one_letter_code
_entity_poly.pdbx_strand_id
1 'polypeptide(L)'
;DAGPLHSGWIKSEGASLYFQMPRDKSANVNVTEIVREAFDGIPACPPIPNPREFSEGLLTVYPIFDAHIGMRSSAHESGKDMDNDIAERRITGGVGQCVASSPASEMAVVLIGGDALHANDQTAMTPKSKHVLDVASSFADAVDVAIRTFAACIEMAAAKHKSVIVSVIQGNHDRDAYLSIMYALRERYRDNPRIEVQRKGGEFFVMEWGRVMLASHHGDKAKAERLVMHMADEWAEMWGRTRYRFYFTGHMHHSKMQDIGGVQVEQMRAAAPRDAYAASHSYSSRSELQAITYHRDNGEVSRVKVSL
;
A
#
# COMPACT_ATOMS: atom_id res chain seq x y z
N ASP A 1 28.62 -13.97 -20.51
CA ASP A 1 28.38 -13.78 -21.93
C ASP A 1 27.76 -12.43 -22.16
N ALA A 2 28.54 -11.48 -22.75
CA ALA A 2 27.98 -10.20 -23.14
C ALA A 2 27.07 -10.43 -24.37
N GLY A 3 25.82 -10.07 -24.27
CA GLY A 3 24.90 -10.15 -25.42
C GLY A 3 25.35 -9.30 -26.59
N PRO A 4 24.74 -9.45 -27.77
CA PRO A 4 25.19 -8.81 -29.00
C PRO A 4 25.19 -7.28 -28.89
N LEU A 5 26.34 -6.66 -29.14
CA LEU A 5 26.49 -5.20 -29.20
C LEU A 5 25.74 -4.66 -30.41
N HIS A 6 24.70 -3.87 -30.20
CA HIS A 6 23.91 -3.26 -31.29
C HIS A 6 24.57 -2.03 -31.92
N SER A 7 25.49 -1.37 -31.23
CA SER A 7 26.29 -0.28 -31.74
C SER A 7 27.55 -0.06 -30.89
N GLY A 8 28.58 0.49 -31.43
CA GLY A 8 29.81 0.79 -30.70
C GLY A 8 30.89 1.45 -31.54
N TRP A 9 31.98 1.85 -30.88
CA TRP A 9 33.16 2.40 -31.48
C TRP A 9 34.29 1.39 -31.38
N ILE A 10 34.89 1.10 -32.51
CA ILE A 10 36.17 0.37 -32.57
C ILE A 10 37.27 1.42 -32.75
N LYS A 11 38.22 1.46 -31.82
CA LYS A 11 39.36 2.37 -31.86
C LYS A 11 40.65 1.58 -32.09
N SER A 12 41.49 2.02 -33.04
CA SER A 12 42.84 1.58 -33.24
C SER A 12 43.77 2.78 -33.32
N GLU A 13 45.11 2.57 -33.32
CA GLU A 13 46.06 3.66 -33.53
C GLU A 13 45.83 4.31 -34.89
N GLY A 14 45.28 5.55 -34.85
CA GLY A 14 45.04 6.36 -36.06
C GLY A 14 43.64 6.28 -36.67
N ALA A 15 42.71 5.46 -36.16
CA ALA A 15 41.34 5.39 -36.68
C ALA A 15 40.29 5.08 -35.60
N SER A 16 39.13 5.68 -35.77
CA SER A 16 37.93 5.34 -34.97
C SER A 16 36.76 5.05 -35.91
N LEU A 17 36.23 3.86 -35.81
CA LEU A 17 35.07 3.40 -36.60
C LEU A 17 33.88 3.21 -35.71
N TYR A 18 32.76 3.88 -36.06
CA TYR A 18 31.48 3.62 -35.46
C TYR A 18 30.70 2.59 -36.25
N PHE A 19 30.21 1.56 -35.61
CA PHE A 19 29.33 0.60 -36.26
C PHE A 19 27.94 0.64 -35.59
N GLN A 20 26.92 0.44 -36.39
CA GLN A 20 25.54 0.30 -35.97
C GLN A 20 24.95 -0.89 -36.73
N MET A 21 24.55 -1.92 -36.02
CA MET A 21 23.79 -3.01 -36.59
C MET A 21 22.33 -2.59 -36.81
N PRO A 22 21.70 -2.98 -37.93
CA PRO A 22 20.29 -2.80 -38.11
C PRO A 22 19.56 -3.46 -36.93
N ARG A 23 18.70 -2.74 -36.24
CA ARG A 23 17.80 -3.34 -35.28
C ARG A 23 16.87 -4.27 -36.04
N ASP A 24 16.92 -5.55 -35.71
CA ASP A 24 15.95 -6.50 -36.20
C ASP A 24 14.58 -6.11 -35.67
N LYS A 25 13.71 -5.60 -36.55
CA LYS A 25 12.35 -5.16 -36.21
C LYS A 25 11.40 -6.35 -36.08
N SER A 26 11.89 -7.59 -36.24
CA SER A 26 11.05 -8.78 -36.26
C SER A 26 10.76 -9.40 -34.88
N ALA A 27 11.45 -9.00 -33.83
CA ALA A 27 11.05 -9.34 -32.48
C ALA A 27 10.05 -8.30 -31.94
N ASN A 28 8.84 -8.33 -32.44
CA ASN A 28 7.70 -7.78 -31.70
C ASN A 28 7.54 -8.59 -30.42
N VAL A 29 8.32 -8.22 -29.41
CA VAL A 29 8.10 -8.72 -28.05
C VAL A 29 6.70 -8.24 -27.66
N ASN A 30 5.74 -9.14 -27.66
CA ASN A 30 4.39 -8.84 -27.21
C ASN A 30 4.40 -8.70 -25.70
N VAL A 31 4.67 -7.46 -25.24
CA VAL A 31 4.72 -7.13 -23.81
C VAL A 31 3.45 -7.57 -23.09
N THR A 32 2.30 -7.52 -23.78
CA THR A 32 1.02 -7.98 -23.24
C THR A 32 1.02 -9.49 -22.98
N GLU A 33 1.69 -10.26 -23.82
CA GLU A 33 1.79 -11.72 -23.68
C GLU A 33 2.75 -12.11 -22.57
N ILE A 34 3.91 -11.44 -22.48
CA ILE A 34 4.87 -11.63 -21.39
C ILE A 34 4.22 -11.28 -20.03
N VAL A 35 3.52 -10.15 -19.96
CA VAL A 35 2.79 -9.76 -18.75
C VAL A 35 1.71 -10.77 -18.41
N ARG A 36 0.96 -11.24 -19.40
CA ARG A 36 -0.05 -12.28 -19.20
C ARG A 36 0.56 -13.59 -18.67
N GLU A 37 1.64 -14.07 -19.30
CA GLU A 37 2.35 -15.28 -18.87
C GLU A 37 2.92 -15.12 -17.44
N ALA A 38 3.46 -13.96 -17.09
CA ALA A 38 3.95 -13.69 -15.74
C ALA A 38 2.84 -13.74 -14.67
N PHE A 39 1.60 -13.41 -15.04
CA PHE A 39 0.44 -13.45 -14.14
C PHE A 39 -0.40 -14.73 -14.22
N ASP A 40 -0.22 -15.56 -15.25
CA ASP A 40 -0.95 -16.84 -15.40
C ASP A 40 -0.69 -17.83 -14.25
N GLY A 41 0.42 -17.68 -13.53
CA GLY A 41 0.75 -18.48 -12.35
C GLY A 41 0.08 -18.02 -11.04
N ILE A 42 -0.55 -16.83 -11.01
CA ILE A 42 -1.21 -16.34 -9.80
C ILE A 42 -2.58 -17.04 -9.65
N PRO A 43 -2.76 -17.88 -8.61
CA PRO A 43 -4.03 -18.57 -8.44
C PRO A 43 -5.15 -17.56 -8.18
N ALA A 44 -6.27 -17.74 -8.90
CA ALA A 44 -7.47 -16.95 -8.64
C ALA A 44 -7.92 -17.12 -7.18
N CYS A 45 -8.51 -16.07 -6.62
CA CYS A 45 -9.04 -16.13 -5.27
C CYS A 45 -10.09 -17.25 -5.16
N PRO A 46 -10.01 -18.13 -4.16
CA PRO A 46 -11.06 -19.10 -3.90
C PRO A 46 -12.39 -18.40 -3.58
N PRO A 47 -13.53 -19.04 -3.77
CA PRO A 47 -14.82 -18.45 -3.42
C PRO A 47 -14.85 -18.01 -1.95
N ILE A 48 -15.10 -16.71 -1.71
CA ILE A 48 -15.29 -16.16 -0.37
C ILE A 48 -16.78 -16.16 -0.06
N PRO A 49 -17.22 -16.77 1.06
CA PRO A 49 -18.62 -16.77 1.46
C PRO A 49 -19.19 -15.35 1.54
N ASN A 50 -20.44 -15.18 1.12
CA ASN A 50 -21.15 -13.90 1.34
C ASN A 50 -21.44 -13.73 2.83
N PRO A 51 -21.30 -12.50 3.37
CA PRO A 51 -21.74 -12.23 4.74
C PRO A 51 -23.23 -12.50 4.86
N ARG A 52 -23.65 -13.13 5.97
CA ARG A 52 -25.06 -13.42 6.23
C ARG A 52 -25.87 -12.17 6.52
N GLU A 53 -25.24 -11.24 7.22
CA GLU A 53 -25.85 -9.98 7.68
C GLU A 53 -24.81 -8.86 7.57
N PHE A 54 -25.27 -7.67 7.24
CA PHE A 54 -24.47 -6.45 7.25
C PHE A 54 -25.39 -5.25 7.49
N SER A 55 -24.84 -4.16 8.00
CA SER A 55 -25.56 -2.90 8.19
C SER A 55 -25.45 -2.03 6.94
N GLU A 56 -26.61 -1.72 6.33
CA GLU A 56 -26.67 -0.77 5.21
C GLU A 56 -26.24 0.63 5.64
N GLY A 57 -25.64 1.37 4.74
CA GLY A 57 -25.13 2.72 4.98
C GLY A 57 -23.85 2.78 5.81
N LEU A 58 -23.28 1.65 6.26
CA LEU A 58 -21.98 1.60 6.91
C LEU A 58 -20.85 1.27 5.94
N LEU A 59 -19.74 1.96 6.13
CA LEU A 59 -18.44 1.73 5.49
C LEU A 59 -17.39 1.53 6.58
N THR A 60 -16.61 0.45 6.52
CA THR A 60 -15.48 0.24 7.43
C THR A 60 -14.15 0.34 6.69
N VAL A 61 -13.24 1.19 7.14
CA VAL A 61 -11.89 1.36 6.58
C VAL A 61 -10.89 0.64 7.47
N TYR A 62 -10.00 -0.13 6.86
CA TYR A 62 -8.85 -0.79 7.46
C TYR A 62 -7.58 -0.14 6.89
N PRO A 63 -7.07 0.95 7.50
CA PRO A 63 -5.87 1.61 7.06
C PRO A 63 -4.63 0.82 7.53
N ILE A 64 -3.79 0.43 6.59
CA ILE A 64 -2.53 -0.27 6.83
C ILE A 64 -1.41 0.61 6.27
N PHE A 65 -0.73 1.36 7.12
CA PHE A 65 0.35 2.26 6.78
C PHE A 65 1.67 1.71 7.27
N ASP A 66 2.74 1.98 6.52
CA ASP A 66 4.12 1.72 6.94
C ASP A 66 4.29 0.27 7.42
N ALA A 67 3.89 -0.67 6.58
CA ALA A 67 3.98 -2.11 6.86
C ALA A 67 5.42 -2.60 6.81
N HIS A 68 6.25 -1.99 5.97
CA HIS A 68 7.67 -2.27 5.77
C HIS A 68 7.98 -3.77 5.68
N ILE A 69 7.18 -4.53 4.94
CA ILE A 69 7.44 -5.95 4.70
C ILE A 69 8.79 -6.08 3.99
N GLY A 70 9.63 -7.00 4.45
CA GLY A 70 11.02 -7.12 4.03
C GLY A 70 12.02 -6.46 4.99
N MET A 71 11.55 -5.71 6.01
CA MET A 71 12.42 -5.12 7.03
C MET A 71 12.99 -6.19 7.96
N ARG A 72 14.28 -6.06 8.26
CA ARG A 72 14.93 -6.78 9.37
C ARG A 72 15.12 -5.83 10.54
N SER A 73 14.81 -6.32 11.73
CA SER A 73 15.08 -5.63 12.98
C SER A 73 15.35 -6.64 14.07
N SER A 74 16.23 -6.32 15.00
CA SER A 74 16.60 -7.14 16.13
C SER A 74 16.09 -6.53 17.43
N ALA A 75 15.51 -7.35 18.31
CA ALA A 75 15.06 -6.91 19.63
C ALA A 75 16.19 -6.32 20.47
N HIS A 76 17.43 -6.77 20.26
CA HIS A 76 18.61 -6.23 20.94
C HIS A 76 18.90 -4.77 20.58
N GLU A 77 18.65 -4.37 19.32
CA GLU A 77 18.95 -3.03 18.80
C GLU A 77 17.75 -2.09 18.86
N SER A 78 16.58 -2.59 18.50
CA SER A 78 15.36 -1.79 18.34
C SER A 78 14.28 -2.07 19.37
N GLY A 79 14.46 -3.13 20.19
CA GLY A 79 13.50 -3.57 21.20
C GLY A 79 12.44 -4.55 20.67
N LYS A 80 12.39 -4.84 19.36
CA LYS A 80 11.50 -5.85 18.75
C LYS A 80 12.16 -6.48 17.55
N ASP A 81 11.99 -7.81 17.43
CA ASP A 81 12.36 -8.53 16.22
C ASP A 81 11.38 -8.26 15.09
N MET A 82 11.88 -8.20 13.86
CA MET A 82 11.11 -8.11 12.65
C MET A 82 11.79 -8.87 11.53
N ASP A 83 11.03 -9.70 10.86
CA ASP A 83 11.34 -10.40 9.63
C ASP A 83 10.03 -10.57 8.84
N ASN A 84 10.09 -11.26 7.72
CA ASN A 84 8.93 -11.47 6.85
C ASN A 84 7.80 -12.26 7.53
N ASP A 85 8.13 -13.30 8.28
CA ASP A 85 7.14 -14.15 8.95
C ASP A 85 6.48 -13.42 10.12
N ILE A 86 7.26 -12.62 10.84
CA ILE A 86 6.76 -11.77 11.92
C ILE A 86 5.85 -10.69 11.34
N ALA A 87 6.25 -10.04 10.22
CA ALA A 87 5.44 -9.03 9.53
C ALA A 87 4.08 -9.58 9.13
N GLU A 88 4.08 -10.73 8.44
CA GLU A 88 2.86 -11.40 8.00
C GLU A 88 1.92 -11.71 9.18
N ARG A 89 2.43 -12.37 10.24
CA ARG A 89 1.62 -12.70 11.42
C ARG A 89 1.07 -11.48 12.14
N ARG A 90 1.86 -10.41 12.27
CA ARG A 90 1.45 -9.17 12.94
C ARG A 90 0.33 -8.47 12.17
N ILE A 91 0.52 -8.29 10.87
CA ILE A 91 -0.45 -7.57 10.03
C ILE A 91 -1.74 -8.38 9.91
N THR A 92 -1.65 -9.67 9.55
CA THR A 92 -2.85 -10.52 9.42
C THR A 92 -3.58 -10.70 10.74
N GLY A 93 -2.85 -10.91 11.84
CA GLY A 93 -3.43 -11.02 13.18
C GLY A 93 -4.11 -9.73 13.64
N GLY A 94 -3.45 -8.58 13.42
CA GLY A 94 -3.99 -7.27 13.79
C GLY A 94 -5.22 -6.89 12.95
N VAL A 95 -5.17 -7.10 11.63
CA VAL A 95 -6.34 -6.88 10.75
C VAL A 95 -7.46 -7.86 11.11
N GLY A 96 -7.14 -9.12 11.39
CA GLY A 96 -8.12 -10.10 11.83
C GLY A 96 -8.87 -9.67 13.10
N GLN A 97 -8.16 -9.13 14.09
CA GLN A 97 -8.78 -8.56 15.30
C GLN A 97 -9.63 -7.31 14.99
N CYS A 98 -9.14 -6.41 14.11
CA CYS A 98 -9.90 -5.27 13.63
C CYS A 98 -11.20 -5.70 12.95
N VAL A 99 -11.12 -6.68 12.04
CA VAL A 99 -12.27 -7.25 11.33
C VAL A 99 -13.24 -7.90 12.32
N ALA A 100 -12.76 -8.73 13.24
CA ALA A 100 -13.61 -9.40 14.23
C ALA A 100 -14.40 -8.41 15.08
N SER A 101 -13.77 -7.30 15.49
CA SER A 101 -14.34 -6.32 16.45
C SER A 101 -15.13 -5.18 15.80
N SER A 102 -15.03 -4.98 14.48
CA SER A 102 -15.81 -3.95 13.76
C SER A 102 -17.20 -4.47 13.37
N PRO A 103 -18.20 -3.60 13.14
CA PRO A 103 -19.49 -4.03 12.61
C PRO A 103 -19.36 -4.56 11.17
N ALA A 104 -20.21 -5.49 10.78
CA ALA A 104 -20.37 -5.90 9.39
C ALA A 104 -21.00 -4.74 8.62
N SER A 105 -20.35 -4.27 7.57
CA SER A 105 -20.73 -3.07 6.80
C SER A 105 -21.14 -3.42 5.38
N GLU A 106 -21.92 -2.54 4.74
CA GLU A 106 -22.26 -2.62 3.33
C GLU A 106 -21.00 -2.60 2.46
N MET A 107 -19.99 -1.83 2.87
CA MET A 107 -18.71 -1.73 2.17
C MET A 107 -17.54 -1.74 3.15
N ALA A 108 -16.42 -2.29 2.74
CA ALA A 108 -15.14 -2.09 3.41
C ALA A 108 -14.11 -1.48 2.44
N VAL A 109 -13.13 -0.78 3.01
CA VAL A 109 -11.92 -0.33 2.31
C VAL A 109 -10.71 -0.93 3.01
N VAL A 110 -9.91 -1.70 2.28
CA VAL A 110 -8.55 -2.07 2.70
C VAL A 110 -7.61 -1.06 2.04
N LEU A 111 -7.10 -0.13 2.85
CA LEU A 111 -6.25 0.96 2.41
C LEU A 111 -4.79 0.65 2.76
N ILE A 112 -3.99 0.28 1.76
CA ILE A 112 -2.54 0.09 1.88
C ILE A 112 -1.90 1.45 1.62
N GLY A 113 -1.51 2.11 2.71
CA GLY A 113 -1.28 3.56 2.76
C GLY A 113 0.16 4.01 2.43
N GLY A 114 0.91 3.20 1.67
CA GLY A 114 2.31 3.45 1.31
C GLY A 114 3.29 2.78 2.27
N ASP A 115 4.54 2.65 1.83
CA ASP A 115 5.60 1.91 2.51
C ASP A 115 5.15 0.50 2.91
N ALA A 116 4.44 -0.17 1.98
CA ALA A 116 4.05 -1.57 2.09
C ALA A 116 5.28 -2.47 2.12
N LEU A 117 6.28 -2.14 1.28
CA LEU A 117 7.60 -2.78 1.23
C LEU A 117 8.65 -1.87 1.87
N HIS A 118 9.64 -2.51 2.51
CA HIS A 118 10.77 -1.79 3.11
C HIS A 118 11.77 -1.28 2.08
N ALA A 119 11.92 -1.97 0.93
CA ALA A 119 12.81 -1.60 -0.16
C ALA A 119 12.05 -1.51 -1.49
N ASN A 120 12.51 -0.61 -2.39
CA ASN A 120 11.93 -0.44 -3.71
C ASN A 120 12.43 -1.47 -4.73
N ASP A 121 13.60 -2.02 -4.49
CA ASP A 121 14.30 -2.90 -5.41
C ASP A 121 15.37 -3.74 -4.68
N GLN A 122 16.15 -4.49 -5.46
CA GLN A 122 17.20 -5.38 -4.94
C GLN A 122 18.40 -4.63 -4.34
N THR A 123 18.53 -3.32 -4.50
CA THR A 123 19.67 -2.56 -3.98
C THR A 123 19.59 -2.35 -2.47
N ALA A 124 18.44 -2.62 -1.86
CA ALA A 124 18.17 -2.40 -0.44
C ALA A 124 18.56 -0.98 0.03
N MET A 125 18.16 0.01 -0.75
CA MET A 125 18.36 1.44 -0.45
C MET A 125 17.07 2.23 -0.63
N THR A 126 16.90 3.28 0.17
CA THR A 126 15.78 4.21 -0.05
C THR A 126 15.94 4.93 -1.38
N PRO A 127 14.89 5.06 -2.21
CA PRO A 127 14.98 5.60 -3.57
C PRO A 127 15.61 7.00 -3.67
N LYS A 128 15.24 7.90 -2.74
CA LYS A 128 15.67 9.31 -2.78
C LYS A 128 16.97 9.56 -2.03
N SER A 129 17.05 9.15 -0.78
CA SER A 129 18.16 9.49 0.13
C SER A 129 19.30 8.49 0.08
N LYS A 130 19.11 7.33 -0.58
CA LYS A 130 20.11 6.27 -0.72
C LYS A 130 20.62 5.71 0.62
N HIS A 131 19.79 5.78 1.67
CA HIS A 131 20.09 5.10 2.92
C HIS A 131 20.05 3.59 2.71
N VAL A 132 21.05 2.90 3.19
CA VAL A 132 21.12 1.44 3.21
C VAL A 132 20.09 0.93 4.22
N LEU A 133 19.34 -0.08 3.81
CA LEU A 133 18.26 -0.67 4.58
C LEU A 133 18.64 -2.06 5.04
N ASP A 134 18.30 -2.40 6.29
CA ASP A 134 18.40 -3.76 6.79
C ASP A 134 17.22 -4.58 6.31
N VAL A 135 17.50 -5.53 5.40
CA VAL A 135 16.47 -6.38 4.79
C VAL A 135 16.50 -7.80 5.33
N ALA A 136 15.32 -8.40 5.48
CA ALA A 136 15.14 -9.74 6.02
C ALA A 136 15.35 -10.86 4.98
N SER A 137 15.18 -10.53 3.69
CA SER A 137 15.22 -11.51 2.60
C SER A 137 15.54 -10.83 1.26
N SER A 138 15.50 -11.60 0.17
CA SER A 138 15.52 -11.05 -1.17
C SER A 138 14.30 -10.13 -1.41
N PHE A 139 14.42 -9.20 -2.36
CA PHE A 139 13.30 -8.33 -2.74
C PHE A 139 12.10 -9.13 -3.27
N ALA A 140 12.35 -10.21 -4.04
CA ALA A 140 11.28 -11.06 -4.56
C ALA A 140 10.50 -11.75 -3.42
N ASP A 141 11.20 -12.30 -2.42
CA ASP A 141 10.54 -12.92 -1.25
C ASP A 141 9.69 -11.89 -0.48
N ALA A 142 10.18 -10.66 -0.33
CA ALA A 142 9.43 -9.60 0.33
C ALA A 142 8.16 -9.23 -0.43
N VAL A 143 8.20 -9.17 -1.76
CA VAL A 143 7.02 -8.93 -2.62
C VAL A 143 6.02 -10.08 -2.47
N ASP A 144 6.45 -11.33 -2.50
CA ASP A 144 5.57 -12.50 -2.32
C ASP A 144 4.89 -12.50 -0.96
N VAL A 145 5.65 -12.19 0.10
CA VAL A 145 5.08 -12.04 1.46
C VAL A 145 4.06 -10.92 1.50
N ALA A 146 4.33 -9.77 0.89
CA ALA A 146 3.40 -8.65 0.86
C ALA A 146 2.09 -9.01 0.14
N ILE A 147 2.17 -9.65 -1.02
CA ILE A 147 1.00 -10.07 -1.78
C ILE A 147 0.12 -11.03 -0.95
N ARG A 148 0.70 -12.08 -0.35
CA ARG A 148 -0.09 -13.04 0.44
C ARG A 148 -0.63 -12.43 1.73
N THR A 149 0.12 -11.53 2.38
CA THR A 149 -0.31 -10.83 3.59
C THR A 149 -1.53 -9.95 3.31
N PHE A 150 -1.46 -9.12 2.28
CA PHE A 150 -2.58 -8.24 1.93
C PHE A 150 -3.76 -9.02 1.34
N ALA A 151 -3.51 -10.10 0.59
CA ALA A 151 -4.58 -10.99 0.15
C ALA A 151 -5.35 -11.57 1.34
N ALA A 152 -4.67 -12.06 2.37
CA ALA A 152 -5.32 -12.55 3.59
C ALA A 152 -6.16 -11.47 4.28
N CYS A 153 -5.65 -10.22 4.37
CA CYS A 153 -6.39 -9.09 4.93
C CYS A 153 -7.65 -8.77 4.13
N ILE A 154 -7.56 -8.78 2.80
CA ILE A 154 -8.69 -8.52 1.90
C ILE A 154 -9.75 -9.62 2.03
N GLU A 155 -9.33 -10.89 2.09
CA GLU A 155 -10.22 -12.04 2.21
C GLU A 155 -10.96 -12.05 3.55
N MET A 156 -10.28 -11.69 4.66
CA MET A 156 -10.93 -11.50 5.96
C MET A 156 -11.99 -10.39 5.90
N ALA A 157 -11.68 -9.25 5.28
CA ALA A 157 -12.65 -8.17 5.10
C ALA A 157 -13.83 -8.62 4.22
N ALA A 158 -13.57 -9.30 3.11
CA ALA A 158 -14.61 -9.79 2.19
C ALA A 158 -15.50 -10.86 2.81
N ALA A 159 -15.00 -11.65 3.76
CA ALA A 159 -15.83 -12.61 4.49
C ALA A 159 -16.85 -11.93 5.43
N LYS A 160 -16.60 -10.70 5.84
CA LYS A 160 -17.46 -9.95 6.78
C LYS A 160 -18.32 -8.88 6.12
N HIS A 161 -17.84 -8.23 5.07
CA HIS A 161 -18.51 -7.09 4.42
C HIS A 161 -19.10 -7.49 3.07
N LYS A 162 -20.18 -6.82 2.65
CA LYS A 162 -20.86 -7.11 1.38
C LYS A 162 -19.96 -6.86 0.16
N SER A 163 -19.17 -5.78 0.19
CA SER A 163 -18.18 -5.46 -0.85
C SER A 163 -16.90 -4.88 -0.25
N VAL A 164 -15.80 -4.99 -0.98
CA VAL A 164 -14.47 -4.49 -0.55
C VAL A 164 -13.83 -3.70 -1.68
N ILE A 165 -13.41 -2.47 -1.36
CA ILE A 165 -12.51 -1.70 -2.21
C ILE A 165 -11.09 -1.85 -1.64
N VAL A 166 -10.13 -2.10 -2.51
CA VAL A 166 -8.71 -2.17 -2.17
C VAL A 166 -7.99 -1.03 -2.85
N SER A 167 -7.27 -0.22 -2.09
CA SER A 167 -6.40 0.82 -2.62
C SER A 167 -4.97 0.61 -2.15
N VAL A 168 -4.04 0.66 -3.11
CA VAL A 168 -2.60 0.58 -2.83
C VAL A 168 -1.98 1.89 -3.30
N ILE A 169 -1.50 2.70 -2.38
CA ILE A 169 -0.80 3.95 -2.70
C ILE A 169 0.70 3.78 -2.48
N GLN A 170 1.49 4.55 -3.23
CA GLN A 170 2.95 4.50 -3.11
C GLN A 170 3.41 5.19 -1.82
N GLY A 171 4.51 4.69 -1.25
CA GLY A 171 5.28 5.37 -0.23
C GLY A 171 6.63 5.87 -0.73
N ASN A 172 7.49 6.33 0.17
CA ASN A 172 8.83 6.75 -0.20
C ASN A 172 9.83 5.58 -0.25
N HIS A 173 9.53 4.45 0.38
CA HIS A 173 10.33 3.23 0.33
C HIS A 173 10.00 2.37 -0.89
N ASP A 174 8.77 2.38 -1.39
CA ASP A 174 8.28 1.47 -2.43
C ASP A 174 7.67 2.18 -3.64
N ARG A 175 8.31 3.27 -4.09
CA ARG A 175 7.84 4.17 -5.15
C ARG A 175 7.36 3.50 -6.43
N ASP A 176 8.03 2.44 -6.82
CA ASP A 176 7.73 1.67 -8.03
C ASP A 176 7.22 0.27 -7.66
N ALA A 177 7.78 -0.31 -6.57
CA ALA A 177 7.51 -1.66 -6.12
C ALA A 177 6.06 -1.89 -5.70
N TYR A 178 5.35 -0.86 -5.18
CA TYR A 178 3.93 -0.96 -4.82
C TYR A 178 3.05 -1.41 -6.00
N LEU A 179 3.46 -1.11 -7.25
CA LEU A 179 2.76 -1.53 -8.45
C LEU A 179 2.69 -3.05 -8.59
N SER A 180 3.73 -3.77 -8.19
CA SER A 180 3.74 -5.24 -8.24
C SER A 180 2.68 -5.83 -7.31
N ILE A 181 2.53 -5.27 -6.09
CA ILE A 181 1.47 -5.67 -5.15
C ILE A 181 0.10 -5.35 -5.75
N MET A 182 -0.10 -4.12 -6.25
CA MET A 182 -1.37 -3.68 -6.81
C MET A 182 -1.83 -4.55 -7.98
N TYR A 183 -0.93 -4.83 -8.94
CA TYR A 183 -1.28 -5.64 -10.11
C TYR A 183 -1.50 -7.10 -9.76
N ALA A 184 -0.71 -7.68 -8.85
CA ALA A 184 -0.91 -9.04 -8.38
C ALA A 184 -2.27 -9.21 -7.68
N LEU A 185 -2.64 -8.27 -6.81
CA LEU A 185 -3.95 -8.29 -6.14
C LEU A 185 -5.11 -8.10 -7.14
N ARG A 186 -4.95 -7.22 -8.14
CA ARG A 186 -5.95 -7.05 -9.20
C ARG A 186 -6.15 -8.33 -10.00
N GLU A 187 -5.09 -9.01 -10.37
CA GLU A 187 -5.16 -10.26 -11.11
C GLU A 187 -5.80 -11.37 -10.27
N ARG A 188 -5.41 -11.46 -8.99
CA ARG A 188 -6.01 -12.43 -8.05
C ARG A 188 -7.51 -12.28 -7.90
N TYR A 189 -8.03 -11.05 -7.89
CA TYR A 189 -9.46 -10.77 -7.67
C TYR A 189 -10.24 -10.40 -8.94
N ARG A 190 -9.65 -10.55 -10.13
CA ARG A 190 -10.26 -10.13 -11.42
C ARG A 190 -11.67 -10.67 -11.66
N ASP A 191 -11.94 -11.88 -11.17
CA ASP A 191 -13.22 -12.58 -11.34
C ASP A 191 -14.15 -12.48 -10.11
N ASN A 192 -13.76 -11.72 -9.09
CA ASN A 192 -14.57 -11.56 -7.89
C ASN A 192 -15.34 -10.23 -7.91
N PRO A 193 -16.68 -10.24 -8.18
CA PRO A 193 -17.45 -9.00 -8.34
C PRO A 193 -17.61 -8.20 -7.05
N ARG A 194 -17.24 -8.76 -5.89
CA ARG A 194 -17.33 -8.09 -4.59
C ARG A 194 -16.05 -7.38 -4.17
N ILE A 195 -14.94 -7.63 -4.87
CA ILE A 195 -13.64 -7.07 -4.53
C ILE A 195 -13.14 -6.23 -5.71
N GLU A 196 -13.06 -4.93 -5.50
CA GLU A 196 -12.51 -4.00 -6.47
C GLU A 196 -11.11 -3.55 -6.02
N VAL A 197 -10.07 -3.93 -6.75
CA VAL A 197 -8.74 -3.37 -6.57
C VAL A 197 -8.59 -2.17 -7.51
N GLN A 198 -8.49 -0.97 -6.93
CA GLN A 198 -8.43 0.27 -7.69
C GLN A 198 -7.25 0.31 -8.65
N ARG A 199 -7.51 0.66 -9.91
CA ARG A 199 -6.49 0.72 -10.97
C ARG A 199 -5.61 1.97 -10.91
N LYS A 200 -6.13 3.04 -10.36
CA LYS A 200 -5.36 4.28 -10.23
C LYS A 200 -4.32 4.07 -9.12
N GLY A 201 -3.23 3.37 -9.46
CA GLY A 201 -2.02 3.46 -8.70
C GLY A 201 -1.55 4.90 -8.71
N GLY A 202 -1.01 5.37 -7.61
CA GLY A 202 -0.55 6.75 -7.49
C GLY A 202 -0.35 7.13 -6.04
N GLU A 203 -0.30 8.43 -5.84
CA GLU A 203 0.00 9.01 -4.54
C GLU A 203 -1.25 9.22 -3.68
N PHE A 204 -2.44 9.22 -4.30
CA PHE A 204 -3.69 9.61 -3.66
C PHE A 204 -4.75 8.53 -3.76
N PHE A 205 -5.44 8.32 -2.66
CA PHE A 205 -6.74 7.66 -2.60
C PHE A 205 -7.79 8.70 -2.30
N VAL A 206 -8.95 8.61 -2.95
CA VAL A 206 -10.13 9.42 -2.65
C VAL A 206 -11.38 8.64 -2.93
N MET A 207 -12.38 8.78 -2.08
CA MET A 207 -13.72 8.24 -2.29
C MET A 207 -14.80 9.04 -1.58
N GLU A 208 -16.01 8.93 -2.10
CA GLU A 208 -17.24 9.48 -1.53
C GLU A 208 -18.11 8.34 -1.00
N TRP A 209 -18.63 8.48 0.20
CA TRP A 209 -19.60 7.58 0.80
C TRP A 209 -20.77 8.38 1.40
N GLY A 210 -21.83 8.59 0.61
CA GLY A 210 -22.91 9.50 0.98
C GLY A 210 -22.40 10.92 1.28
N ARG A 211 -22.48 11.36 2.51
CA ARG A 211 -21.98 12.69 2.96
C ARG A 211 -20.56 12.64 3.52
N VAL A 212 -19.88 11.52 3.40
CA VAL A 212 -18.51 11.31 3.87
C VAL A 212 -17.55 11.36 2.68
N MET A 213 -16.46 12.09 2.81
CA MET A 213 -15.32 12.08 1.89
C MET A 213 -14.09 11.57 2.62
N LEU A 214 -13.49 10.55 2.06
CA LEU A 214 -12.25 9.96 2.55
C LEU A 214 -11.14 10.22 1.54
N ALA A 215 -9.98 10.64 2.02
CA ALA A 215 -8.78 10.77 1.20
C ALA A 215 -7.55 10.23 1.93
N SER A 216 -6.52 9.91 1.17
CA SER A 216 -5.24 9.48 1.71
C SER A 216 -4.09 9.82 0.79
N HIS A 217 -2.93 10.05 1.40
CA HIS A 217 -1.62 10.20 0.79
C HIS A 217 -0.59 9.66 1.80
N HIS A 218 0.53 9.13 1.35
CA HIS A 218 1.52 8.58 2.28
C HIS A 218 2.03 9.61 3.30
N GLY A 219 2.22 10.86 2.91
CA GLY A 219 2.61 11.94 3.83
C GLY A 219 4.05 12.43 3.66
N ASP A 220 4.84 11.81 2.78
CA ASP A 220 6.26 12.11 2.55
C ASP A 220 6.53 13.39 1.74
N LYS A 221 5.55 13.88 0.97
CA LYS A 221 5.73 14.98 -0.01
C LYS A 221 5.07 16.29 0.39
N ALA A 222 4.06 16.26 1.24
CA ALA A 222 3.28 17.44 1.56
C ALA A 222 2.80 17.45 3.01
N LYS A 223 2.76 18.66 3.61
CA LYS A 223 2.17 18.87 4.92
C LYS A 223 0.64 18.79 4.88
N ALA A 224 0.04 18.53 6.01
CA ALA A 224 -1.40 18.33 6.17
C ALA A 224 -2.24 19.48 5.57
N GLU A 225 -1.84 20.73 5.79
CA GLU A 225 -2.55 21.91 5.28
C GLU A 225 -2.60 21.91 3.74
N ARG A 226 -1.49 21.55 3.09
CA ARG A 226 -1.43 21.48 1.63
C ARG A 226 -2.25 20.32 1.08
N LEU A 227 -2.28 19.18 1.78
CA LEU A 227 -3.10 18.03 1.40
C LEU A 227 -4.60 18.36 1.47
N VAL A 228 -5.03 19.09 2.51
CA VAL A 228 -6.42 19.54 2.64
C VAL A 228 -6.80 20.53 1.54
N MET A 229 -5.92 21.49 1.21
CA MET A 229 -6.15 22.42 0.10
C MET A 229 -6.25 21.68 -1.23
N HIS A 230 -5.36 20.73 -1.49
CA HIS A 230 -5.40 19.87 -2.67
C HIS A 230 -6.69 19.06 -2.75
N MET A 231 -7.15 18.49 -1.61
CA MET A 231 -8.42 17.75 -1.52
C MET A 231 -9.62 18.61 -1.93
N ALA A 232 -9.64 19.88 -1.50
CA ALA A 232 -10.73 20.81 -1.81
C ALA A 232 -10.72 21.31 -3.26
N ASP A 233 -9.53 21.46 -3.86
CA ASP A 233 -9.35 21.95 -5.21
C ASP A 233 -9.54 20.84 -6.26
N GLU A 234 -8.78 19.76 -6.14
CA GLU A 234 -8.78 18.66 -7.13
C GLU A 234 -10.10 17.89 -7.17
N TRP A 235 -10.80 17.77 -6.03
CA TRP A 235 -12.10 17.08 -5.94
C TRP A 235 -13.21 18.01 -5.47
N ALA A 236 -13.25 19.22 -6.02
CA ALA A 236 -14.19 20.28 -5.63
C ALA A 236 -15.65 19.86 -5.68
N GLU A 237 -16.06 19.07 -6.65
CA GLU A 237 -17.43 18.57 -6.76
C GLU A 237 -17.79 17.61 -5.63
N MET A 238 -16.90 16.66 -5.30
CA MET A 238 -17.06 15.74 -4.18
C MET A 238 -17.03 16.50 -2.85
N TRP A 239 -16.14 17.46 -2.72
CA TRP A 239 -16.07 18.36 -1.57
C TRP A 239 -17.40 19.10 -1.36
N GLY A 240 -18.02 19.61 -2.40
CA GLY A 240 -19.29 20.33 -2.35
C GLY A 240 -20.48 19.46 -1.91
N ARG A 241 -20.47 18.16 -2.25
CA ARG A 241 -21.54 17.21 -1.87
C ARG A 241 -21.37 16.64 -0.48
N THR A 242 -20.14 16.64 0.06
CA THR A 242 -19.83 15.98 1.34
C THR A 242 -19.74 16.97 2.50
N ARG A 243 -19.95 16.48 3.71
CA ARG A 243 -19.88 17.26 4.95
C ARG A 243 -18.80 16.76 5.91
N TYR A 244 -18.63 15.45 6.01
CA TYR A 244 -17.70 14.80 6.92
C TYR A 244 -16.48 14.39 6.12
N ARG A 245 -15.31 15.01 6.38
CA ARG A 245 -14.11 14.82 5.58
C ARG A 245 -12.96 14.33 6.43
N PHE A 246 -12.33 13.27 5.98
CA PHE A 246 -11.25 12.60 6.69
C PHE A 246 -10.08 12.39 5.74
N TYR A 247 -8.88 12.66 6.21
CA TYR A 247 -7.66 12.51 5.46
C TYR A 247 -6.66 11.65 6.23
N PHE A 248 -6.19 10.55 5.66
CA PHE A 248 -5.22 9.65 6.27
C PHE A 248 -3.83 9.87 5.71
N THR A 249 -2.82 9.86 6.58
CA THR A 249 -1.39 9.90 6.23
C THR A 249 -0.60 8.91 7.06
N GLY A 250 0.58 8.51 6.61
CA GLY A 250 1.54 7.66 7.31
C GLY A 250 2.90 8.35 7.47
N HIS A 251 3.97 7.67 7.08
CA HIS A 251 5.35 8.14 6.95
C HIS A 251 6.06 8.48 8.26
N MET A 252 5.44 9.18 9.15
CA MET A 252 6.06 9.65 10.40
C MET A 252 5.96 8.64 11.55
N HIS A 253 5.31 7.51 11.34
CA HIS A 253 5.16 6.36 12.25
C HIS A 253 4.55 6.68 13.62
N HIS A 254 4.06 7.90 13.87
CA HIS A 254 3.39 8.27 15.13
C HIS A 254 2.01 8.86 14.88
N SER A 255 1.10 8.67 15.83
CA SER A 255 -0.27 9.18 15.70
C SER A 255 -0.31 10.68 15.95
N LYS A 256 -0.97 11.39 15.04
CA LYS A 256 -1.35 12.79 15.21
C LYS A 256 -2.69 13.02 14.56
N MET A 257 -3.60 13.67 15.26
CA MET A 257 -4.92 14.05 14.73
C MET A 257 -5.07 15.56 14.84
N GLN A 258 -5.61 16.19 13.80
CA GLN A 258 -5.81 17.65 13.75
C GLN A 258 -6.97 17.98 12.81
N ASP A 259 -7.71 19.04 13.13
CA ASP A 259 -8.77 19.58 12.29
C ASP A 259 -8.22 20.75 11.46
N ILE A 260 -8.33 20.66 10.14
CA ILE A 260 -7.85 21.68 9.21
C ILE A 260 -8.95 21.95 8.19
N GLY A 261 -9.49 23.18 8.17
CA GLY A 261 -10.48 23.58 7.16
C GLY A 261 -11.72 22.69 7.07
N GLY A 262 -12.13 22.07 8.18
CA GLY A 262 -13.27 21.16 8.24
C GLY A 262 -12.95 19.72 7.77
N VAL A 263 -11.66 19.37 7.72
CA VAL A 263 -11.15 18.02 7.46
C VAL A 263 -10.42 17.52 8.71
N GLN A 264 -10.80 16.35 9.19
CA GLN A 264 -10.01 15.64 10.20
C GLN A 264 -8.84 14.94 9.50
N VAL A 265 -7.65 15.44 9.73
CA VAL A 265 -6.41 14.83 9.22
C VAL A 265 -5.82 13.95 10.30
N GLU A 266 -5.65 12.68 9.99
CA GLU A 266 -5.07 11.69 10.90
C GLU A 266 -3.80 11.08 10.30
N GLN A 267 -2.69 11.30 10.98
CA GLN A 267 -1.45 10.60 10.75
C GLN A 267 -1.49 9.28 11.50
N MET A 268 -1.39 8.19 10.76
CA MET A 268 -1.51 6.84 11.28
C MET A 268 -0.19 6.36 11.89
N ARG A 269 -0.27 5.45 12.84
CA ARG A 269 0.89 4.71 13.32
C ARG A 269 1.31 3.66 12.29
N ALA A 270 2.60 3.34 12.27
CA ALA A 270 3.12 2.25 11.45
C ALA A 270 2.58 0.88 11.93
N ALA A 271 2.34 -0.02 10.98
CA ALA A 271 2.12 -1.43 11.28
C ALA A 271 3.43 -2.12 11.66
N ALA A 272 4.56 -1.70 11.06
CA ALA A 272 5.89 -2.17 11.44
C ALA A 272 6.33 -1.65 12.82
N PRO A 273 7.16 -2.38 13.57
CA PRO A 273 7.87 -1.84 14.72
C PRO A 273 8.95 -0.84 14.25
N ARG A 274 9.56 -0.15 15.21
CA ARG A 274 10.73 0.70 14.93
C ARG A 274 11.91 -0.17 14.47
N ASP A 275 12.66 0.35 13.51
CA ASP A 275 13.95 -0.21 13.08
C ASP A 275 15.12 0.35 13.92
N ALA A 276 16.34 -0.04 13.61
CA ALA A 276 17.54 0.43 14.28
C ALA A 276 17.74 1.95 14.11
N TYR A 277 17.39 2.50 12.92
CA TYR A 277 17.45 3.95 12.67
C TYR A 277 16.48 4.72 13.58
N ALA A 278 15.24 4.31 13.64
CA ALA A 278 14.25 4.93 14.53
C ALA A 278 14.64 4.80 16.01
N ALA A 279 15.23 3.68 16.41
CA ALA A 279 15.72 3.46 17.77
C ALA A 279 16.88 4.43 18.12
N SER A 280 17.85 4.61 17.21
CA SER A 280 18.99 5.52 17.41
C SER A 280 18.57 6.99 17.50
N HIS A 281 17.46 7.36 16.86
CA HIS A 281 16.88 8.71 16.90
C HIS A 281 15.85 8.90 18.02
N SER A 282 15.77 7.96 18.97
CA SER A 282 14.85 8.01 20.11
C SER A 282 13.36 8.05 19.73
N TYR A 283 12.99 7.56 18.54
CA TYR A 283 11.59 7.39 18.15
C TYR A 283 11.01 6.20 18.91
N SER A 284 9.94 6.41 19.69
CA SER A 284 9.35 5.40 20.60
C SER A 284 7.89 5.09 20.28
N SER A 285 7.44 5.37 19.07
CA SER A 285 6.04 5.13 18.71
C SER A 285 5.69 3.64 18.76
N ARG A 286 4.46 3.35 19.24
CA ARG A 286 3.90 1.99 19.22
C ARG A 286 3.32 1.69 17.85
N SER A 287 3.39 0.44 17.42
CA SER A 287 2.71 -0.02 16.21
C SER A 287 1.23 -0.30 16.52
N GLU A 288 0.35 0.05 15.58
CA GLU A 288 -1.10 -0.05 15.75
C GLU A 288 -1.79 -0.24 14.40
N LEU A 289 -2.86 -1.02 14.38
CA LEU A 289 -3.82 -1.07 13.30
C LEU A 289 -5.19 -0.63 13.80
N GLN A 290 -6.04 -0.17 12.89
CA GLN A 290 -7.36 0.33 13.23
C GLN A 290 -8.43 -0.21 12.27
N ALA A 291 -9.67 -0.28 12.75
CA ALA A 291 -10.87 -0.32 11.93
C ALA A 291 -11.70 0.92 12.25
N ILE A 292 -12.03 1.72 11.25
CA ILE A 292 -12.78 2.96 11.41
C ILE A 292 -14.07 2.84 10.61
N THR A 293 -15.21 2.93 11.27
CA THR A 293 -16.52 2.76 10.64
C THR A 293 -17.23 4.10 10.50
N TYR A 294 -17.72 4.35 9.30
CA TYR A 294 -18.45 5.57 8.91
C TYR A 294 -19.88 5.23 8.52
N HIS A 295 -20.81 6.04 9.00
CA HIS A 295 -22.19 6.05 8.49
C HIS A 295 -22.31 7.10 7.40
N ARG A 296 -22.94 6.75 6.27
CA ARG A 296 -23.03 7.61 5.08
C ARG A 296 -23.56 9.03 5.32
N ASP A 297 -24.38 9.23 6.38
CA ASP A 297 -25.00 10.53 6.69
C ASP A 297 -24.47 11.17 7.98
N ASN A 298 -23.72 10.43 8.81
CA ASN A 298 -23.36 10.88 10.17
C ASN A 298 -21.85 10.95 10.41
N GLY A 299 -21.01 10.59 9.42
CA GLY A 299 -19.56 10.57 9.57
C GLY A 299 -19.05 9.35 10.35
N GLU A 300 -17.97 9.48 11.10
CA GLU A 300 -17.38 8.40 11.92
C GLU A 300 -18.33 8.02 13.07
N VAL A 301 -18.61 6.72 13.18
CA VAL A 301 -19.53 6.19 14.21
C VAL A 301 -18.90 5.15 15.13
N SER A 302 -17.78 4.54 14.73
CA SER A 302 -17.08 3.55 15.55
C SER A 302 -15.61 3.46 15.15
N ARG A 303 -14.77 3.13 16.13
CA ARG A 303 -13.34 2.93 15.93
C ARG A 303 -12.82 1.81 16.83
N VAL A 304 -12.09 0.88 16.24
CA VAL A 304 -11.37 -0.18 16.95
C VAL A 304 -9.88 0.06 16.75
N LYS A 305 -9.08 -0.08 17.79
CA LYS A 305 -7.62 0.02 17.76
C LYS A 305 -7.02 -1.28 18.27
N VAL A 306 -6.04 -1.79 17.54
CA VAL A 306 -5.30 -3.00 17.87
C VAL A 306 -3.83 -2.65 17.96
N SER A 307 -3.24 -2.79 19.14
CA SER A 307 -1.79 -2.65 19.33
C SER A 307 -1.07 -3.92 18.85
N LEU A 308 0.02 -3.74 18.10
CA LEU A 308 0.81 -4.81 17.52
C LEU A 308 2.08 -5.10 18.31
#